data_e2d880d233b6d5db5416d76227c6004a
#
_entry.id   e2d880d233b6d5db5416d76227c6004a
#
_cell.length_a   1.000
_cell.length_b   1.000
_cell.length_c   1.000
_cell.angle_alpha   90.00
_cell.angle_beta   90.00
_cell.angle_gamma   90.00
#
_symmetry.space_group_name_H-M   'P 1'
#
loop_
_entity.id
_entity.type
_entity.pdbx_description
1 polymer ?
#
loop_
_entity_poly.entity_id
_entity_poly.type
_entity_poly.pdbx_seq_one_letter_code
_entity_poly.pdbx_strand_id
1 'polypeptide(L)'
;AEKICIFFYEDGSRGRDVLTHFLGDAELKSIMTDGYNAYVFIGDELKSAQFKDTIHQVCMSHANNKFVKAANQGGEPNAVLFSNDLKEFFIREHLYDDAGLTSEERLRQRQSLKTKEIVIRVRSRLDAELAKEPEFRSQYYTEALHYLNHFWNELFAFLDDGELPIDNNLAERC
;
A
#
# COMPACT_ATOMS: atom_id res chain seq x y z
N ALA A 1 -10.14 -11.33 16.61
CA ALA A 1 -8.74 -11.04 16.97
C ALA A 1 -8.73 -9.78 17.83
N GLU A 2 -7.95 -9.79 18.91
CA GLU A 2 -7.74 -8.58 19.71
C GLU A 2 -6.93 -7.57 18.90
N LYS A 3 -7.37 -6.31 18.93
CA LYS A 3 -6.64 -5.21 18.31
C LYS A 3 -5.84 -4.53 19.40
N ILE A 4 -4.52 -4.54 19.29
CA ILE A 4 -3.60 -3.93 20.25
C ILE A 4 -2.89 -2.79 19.54
N CYS A 5 -2.86 -1.61 20.19
CA CYS A 5 -2.07 -0.46 19.75
C CYS A 5 -0.88 -0.31 20.70
N ILE A 6 0.31 -0.28 20.14
CA ILE A 6 1.57 -0.11 20.88
C ILE A 6 2.30 1.11 20.32
N PHE A 7 2.66 2.04 21.19
CA PHE A 7 3.52 3.17 20.84
C PHE A 7 4.95 2.85 21.27
N PHE A 8 5.84 2.76 20.32
CA PHE A 8 7.26 2.52 20.58
C PHE A 8 8.06 3.77 20.18
N TYR A 9 8.91 4.23 21.08
CA TYR A 9 9.77 5.39 20.87
C TYR A 9 11.22 5.06 21.24
N GLU A 10 12.14 5.32 20.32
CA GLU A 10 13.57 5.16 20.54
C GLU A 10 14.31 6.39 19.98
N ASP A 11 14.63 7.34 20.84
CA ASP A 11 15.41 8.55 20.56
C ASP A 11 15.06 9.32 19.28
N GLY A 12 13.78 9.29 18.88
CA GLY A 12 13.28 9.95 17.67
C GLY A 12 13.70 9.30 16.36
N SER A 13 14.39 8.16 16.40
CA SER A 13 14.74 7.40 15.19
C SER A 13 13.53 6.64 14.63
N ARG A 14 13.45 6.54 13.30
CA ARG A 14 12.50 5.68 12.56
C ARG A 14 13.28 4.73 11.63
N GLY A 15 14.53 4.45 11.96
CA GLY A 15 15.40 3.60 11.17
C GLY A 15 15.03 2.11 11.24
N ARG A 16 15.67 1.33 10.38
CA ARG A 16 15.54 -0.13 10.34
C ARG A 16 15.80 -0.78 11.70
N ASP A 17 16.84 -0.33 12.40
CA ASP A 17 17.28 -0.92 13.66
C ASP A 17 16.21 -0.77 14.76
N VAL A 18 15.47 0.33 14.77
CA VAL A 18 14.36 0.55 15.70
C VAL A 18 13.26 -0.48 15.49
N LEU A 19 12.85 -0.71 14.23
CA LEU A 19 11.84 -1.72 13.92
C LEU A 19 12.33 -3.12 14.26
N THR A 20 13.57 -3.45 13.92
CA THR A 20 14.16 -4.76 14.20
C THR A 20 14.25 -5.02 15.70
N HIS A 21 14.67 -3.99 16.47
CA HIS A 21 14.73 -4.09 17.94
C HIS A 21 13.33 -4.25 18.56
N PHE A 22 12.37 -3.48 18.08
CA PHE A 22 10.97 -3.56 18.56
C PHE A 22 10.34 -4.93 18.28
N LEU A 23 10.55 -5.48 17.09
CA LEU A 23 9.98 -6.77 16.71
C LEU A 23 10.72 -7.96 17.32
N GLY A 24 12.00 -7.78 17.67
CA GLY A 24 12.82 -8.86 18.24
C GLY A 24 12.78 -10.12 17.36
N ASP A 25 12.50 -11.26 17.97
CA ASP A 25 12.41 -12.57 17.29
C ASP A 25 10.96 -12.92 16.85
N ALA A 26 10.07 -11.93 16.76
CA ALA A 26 8.68 -12.18 16.37
C ALA A 26 8.59 -12.73 14.93
N GLU A 27 7.87 -13.83 14.78
CA GLU A 27 7.48 -14.37 13.48
C GLU A 27 6.16 -13.71 13.05
N LEU A 28 6.21 -12.95 11.98
CA LEU A 28 5.06 -12.18 11.49
C LEU A 28 4.65 -12.65 10.10
N LYS A 29 3.36 -12.89 9.91
CA LYS A 29 2.79 -13.20 8.59
C LYS A 29 2.93 -12.01 7.65
N SER A 30 2.63 -10.81 8.14
CA SER A 30 2.70 -9.58 7.34
C SER A 30 2.98 -8.36 8.20
N ILE A 31 3.58 -7.35 7.58
CA ILE A 31 3.78 -6.02 8.15
C ILE A 31 3.29 -4.99 7.14
N MET A 32 2.43 -4.06 7.56
CA MET A 32 2.01 -2.93 6.74
C MET A 32 2.73 -1.66 7.18
N THR A 33 3.26 -0.90 6.21
CA THR A 33 3.99 0.35 6.41
C THR A 33 3.42 1.50 5.57
N ASP A 34 3.91 2.72 5.80
CA ASP A 34 3.63 3.89 4.98
C ASP A 34 4.51 3.99 3.72
N GLY A 35 5.34 2.97 3.45
CA GLY A 35 6.30 2.96 2.35
C GLY A 35 7.55 3.80 2.63
N TYR A 36 7.90 4.01 3.90
CA TYR A 36 9.17 4.63 4.24
C TYR A 36 10.35 3.71 3.88
N ASN A 37 11.39 4.26 3.24
CA ASN A 37 12.52 3.49 2.72
C ASN A 37 13.25 2.61 3.74
N ALA A 38 13.18 2.95 5.03
CA ALA A 38 13.80 2.14 6.08
C ALA A 38 13.18 0.74 6.19
N TYR A 39 12.00 0.49 5.62
CA TYR A 39 11.25 -0.77 5.74
C TYR A 39 11.34 -1.67 4.50
N VAL A 40 12.04 -1.27 3.45
CA VAL A 40 12.18 -2.04 2.19
C VAL A 40 13.01 -3.34 2.32
N PHE A 41 13.48 -3.67 3.53
CA PHE A 41 14.15 -4.94 3.82
C PHE A 41 13.18 -6.07 4.20
N ILE A 42 11.93 -5.74 4.49
CA ILE A 42 10.89 -6.71 4.84
C ILE A 42 10.54 -7.52 3.58
N GLY A 43 10.49 -8.85 3.69
CA GLY A 43 10.22 -9.72 2.56
C GLY A 43 11.39 -9.94 1.59
N ASP A 44 12.58 -9.40 1.91
CA ASP A 44 13.77 -9.51 1.06
C ASP A 44 14.85 -10.36 1.78
N GLU A 45 15.06 -11.59 1.30
CA GLU A 45 16.03 -12.53 1.89
C GLU A 45 17.46 -11.99 1.89
N LEU A 46 17.83 -11.21 0.86
CA LEU A 46 19.17 -10.64 0.75
C LEU A 46 19.41 -9.52 1.76
N LYS A 47 18.33 -8.86 2.20
CA LYS A 47 18.40 -7.76 3.16
C LYS A 47 18.14 -8.20 4.59
N SER A 48 17.29 -9.21 4.81
CA SER A 48 16.98 -9.70 6.13
C SER A 48 16.54 -11.17 6.12
N ALA A 49 17.33 -12.04 6.70
CA ALA A 49 16.95 -13.44 6.86
C ALA A 49 15.74 -13.61 7.82
N GLN A 50 15.59 -12.71 8.80
CA GLN A 50 14.51 -12.75 9.79
C GLN A 50 13.14 -12.49 9.16
N PHE A 51 13.06 -11.55 8.22
CA PHE A 51 11.78 -11.09 7.63
C PHE A 51 11.60 -11.53 6.18
N LYS A 52 12.39 -12.51 5.71
CA LYS A 52 12.35 -12.97 4.30
C LYS A 52 10.99 -13.52 3.89
N ASP A 53 10.31 -14.20 4.80
CA ASP A 53 9.01 -14.84 4.58
C ASP A 53 7.82 -13.95 5.04
N THR A 54 8.11 -12.75 5.56
CA THR A 54 7.10 -11.79 5.99
C THR A 54 6.57 -11.02 4.78
N ILE A 55 5.26 -11.01 4.58
CA ILE A 55 4.65 -10.21 3.51
C ILE A 55 4.76 -8.73 3.87
N HIS A 56 5.55 -7.99 3.09
CA HIS A 56 5.56 -6.53 3.20
C HIS A 56 4.35 -5.95 2.47
N GLN A 57 3.56 -5.16 3.18
CA GLN A 57 2.47 -4.39 2.61
C GLN A 57 2.77 -2.90 2.73
N VAL A 58 2.32 -2.15 1.73
CA VAL A 58 2.31 -0.69 1.78
C VAL A 58 0.86 -0.22 1.76
N CYS A 59 0.54 0.73 2.64
CA CYS A 59 -0.80 1.24 2.83
C CYS A 59 -1.32 1.94 1.56
N MET A 60 -2.43 1.45 1.02
CA MET A 60 -3.07 2.01 -0.18
C MET A 60 -3.60 3.44 0.05
N SER A 61 -4.00 3.79 1.27
CA SER A 61 -4.42 5.15 1.61
C SER A 61 -3.30 6.17 1.40
N HIS A 62 -2.05 5.83 1.71
CA HIS A 62 -0.89 6.69 1.45
C HIS A 62 -0.67 6.89 -0.04
N ALA A 63 -0.79 5.84 -0.86
CA ALA A 63 -0.71 5.96 -2.32
C ALA A 63 -1.82 6.88 -2.87
N ASN A 64 -3.08 6.67 -2.45
CA ASN A 64 -4.19 7.50 -2.87
C ASN A 64 -3.99 8.96 -2.47
N ASN A 65 -3.53 9.23 -1.24
CA ASN A 65 -3.29 10.60 -0.76
C ASN A 65 -2.23 11.34 -1.56
N LYS A 66 -1.20 10.65 -2.09
CA LYS A 66 -0.22 11.26 -3.00
C LYS A 66 -0.87 11.73 -4.30
N PHE A 67 -1.78 10.95 -4.89
CA PHE A 67 -2.52 11.38 -6.09
C PHE A 67 -3.51 12.50 -5.80
N VAL A 68 -4.20 12.47 -4.65
CA VAL A 68 -5.06 13.58 -4.21
C VAL A 68 -4.24 14.87 -4.06
N LYS A 69 -3.04 14.80 -3.48
CA LYS A 69 -2.14 15.95 -3.36
C LYS A 69 -1.67 16.44 -4.72
N ALA A 70 -1.31 15.54 -5.64
CA ALA A 70 -0.92 15.88 -7.00
C ALA A 70 -2.05 16.60 -7.75
N ALA A 71 -3.29 16.14 -7.62
CA ALA A 71 -4.45 16.80 -8.22
C ALA A 71 -4.69 18.21 -7.65
N ASN A 72 -4.70 18.34 -6.30
CA ASN A 72 -5.12 19.57 -5.64
C ASN A 72 -4.02 20.64 -5.57
N GLN A 73 -2.77 20.22 -5.37
CA GLN A 73 -1.63 21.14 -5.20
C GLN A 73 -0.72 21.17 -6.44
N GLY A 74 -0.67 20.09 -7.20
CA GLY A 74 0.09 19.99 -8.44
C GLY A 74 -0.68 20.46 -9.69
N GLY A 75 -1.99 20.58 -9.59
CA GLY A 75 -2.83 20.94 -10.75
C GLY A 75 -2.91 19.83 -11.80
N GLU A 76 -2.78 18.57 -11.42
CA GLU A 76 -2.67 17.43 -12.32
C GLU A 76 -4.01 16.70 -12.53
N PRO A 77 -4.72 16.94 -13.64
CA PRO A 77 -6.03 16.32 -13.88
C PRO A 77 -5.94 14.78 -13.94
N ASN A 78 -4.85 14.24 -14.49
CA ASN A 78 -4.65 12.78 -14.59
C ASN A 78 -4.49 12.12 -13.23
N ALA A 79 -4.03 12.83 -12.20
CA ALA A 79 -3.94 12.31 -10.84
C ALA A 79 -5.32 11.97 -10.25
N VAL A 80 -6.38 12.68 -10.66
CA VAL A 80 -7.77 12.39 -10.26
C VAL A 80 -8.20 11.01 -10.75
N LEU A 81 -7.77 10.61 -11.95
CA LEU A 81 -8.11 9.31 -12.52
C LEU A 81 -7.49 8.17 -11.70
N PHE A 82 -6.21 8.32 -11.29
CA PHE A 82 -5.58 7.35 -10.38
C PHE A 82 -6.31 7.29 -9.03
N SER A 83 -6.58 8.44 -8.43
CA SER A 83 -7.30 8.49 -7.15
C SER A 83 -8.67 7.80 -7.24
N ASN A 84 -9.40 7.99 -8.33
CA ASN A 84 -10.69 7.33 -8.54
C ASN A 84 -10.55 5.81 -8.68
N ASP A 85 -9.58 5.34 -9.48
CA ASP A 85 -9.31 3.91 -9.64
C ASP A 85 -8.89 3.26 -8.31
N LEU A 86 -8.03 3.90 -7.52
CA LEU A 86 -7.62 3.38 -6.21
C LEU A 86 -8.80 3.38 -5.23
N LYS A 87 -9.69 4.36 -5.26
CA LYS A 87 -10.91 4.40 -4.44
C LYS A 87 -11.87 3.25 -4.75
N GLU A 88 -11.89 2.73 -5.98
CA GLU A 88 -12.71 1.57 -6.29
C GLU A 88 -12.34 0.34 -5.44
N PHE A 89 -11.07 0.16 -5.07
CA PHE A 89 -10.67 -0.91 -4.15
C PHE A 89 -11.24 -0.69 -2.75
N PHE A 90 -11.18 0.52 -2.20
CA PHE A 90 -11.77 0.82 -0.88
C PHE A 90 -13.27 0.61 -0.86
N ILE A 91 -13.98 1.04 -1.90
CA ILE A 91 -15.43 0.82 -2.01
C ILE A 91 -15.74 -0.68 -1.98
N ARG A 92 -14.96 -1.50 -2.69
CA ARG A 92 -15.15 -2.96 -2.68
C ARG A 92 -14.88 -3.57 -1.32
N GLU A 93 -13.79 -3.17 -0.67
CA GLU A 93 -13.47 -3.66 0.68
C GLU A 93 -14.57 -3.33 1.68
N HIS A 94 -15.13 -2.11 1.65
CA HIS A 94 -16.27 -1.75 2.47
C HIS A 94 -17.51 -2.61 2.18
N LEU A 95 -17.81 -2.90 0.91
CA LEU A 95 -18.90 -3.79 0.56
C LEU A 95 -18.68 -5.22 1.07
N TYR A 96 -17.44 -5.70 1.10
CA TYR A 96 -17.10 -7.01 1.66
C TYR A 96 -17.24 -7.04 3.18
N ASP A 97 -16.86 -5.95 3.86
CA ASP A 97 -17.06 -5.77 5.31
C ASP A 97 -18.56 -5.74 5.66
N ASP A 98 -19.34 -4.93 4.95
CA ASP A 98 -20.79 -4.81 5.13
C ASP A 98 -21.53 -6.13 4.90
N ALA A 99 -21.05 -6.92 3.93
CA ALA A 99 -21.59 -8.24 3.64
C ALA A 99 -21.10 -9.33 4.61
N GLY A 100 -20.16 -9.02 5.51
CA GLY A 100 -19.59 -9.97 6.47
C GLY A 100 -18.85 -11.14 5.81
N LEU A 101 -18.17 -10.89 4.68
CA LEU A 101 -17.47 -11.94 3.95
C LEU A 101 -16.34 -12.56 4.79
N THR A 102 -16.24 -13.89 4.73
CA THR A 102 -15.07 -14.61 5.25
C THR A 102 -13.81 -14.27 4.45
N SER A 103 -12.64 -14.58 5.01
CA SER A 103 -11.36 -14.37 4.31
C SER A 103 -11.29 -15.09 2.96
N GLU A 104 -11.84 -16.32 2.86
CA GLU A 104 -11.88 -17.05 1.60
C GLU A 104 -12.81 -16.41 0.55
N GLU A 105 -13.97 -15.94 0.98
CA GLU A 105 -14.90 -15.23 0.11
C GLU A 105 -14.34 -13.91 -0.36
N ARG A 106 -13.70 -13.16 0.54
CA ARG A 106 -12.99 -11.92 0.23
C ARG A 106 -11.89 -12.17 -0.80
N LEU A 107 -11.05 -13.20 -0.62
CA LEU A 107 -10.02 -13.57 -1.57
C LEU A 107 -10.60 -13.85 -2.96
N ARG A 108 -11.70 -14.62 -3.04
CA ARG A 108 -12.39 -14.88 -4.32
C ARG A 108 -12.86 -13.60 -4.99
N GLN A 109 -13.41 -12.65 -4.23
CA GLN A 109 -13.85 -11.36 -4.76
C GLN A 109 -12.65 -10.49 -5.22
N ARG A 110 -11.56 -10.46 -4.46
CA ARG A 110 -10.32 -9.77 -4.81
C ARG A 110 -9.70 -10.30 -6.10
N GLN A 111 -9.83 -11.59 -6.38
CA GLN A 111 -9.34 -12.24 -7.59
C GLN A 111 -10.33 -12.25 -8.75
N SER A 112 -11.48 -11.61 -8.60
CA SER A 112 -12.51 -11.53 -9.64
C SER A 112 -12.04 -10.78 -10.89
N LEU A 113 -12.68 -11.02 -12.04
CA LEU A 113 -12.40 -10.31 -13.29
C LEU A 113 -12.52 -8.79 -13.12
N LYS A 114 -13.55 -8.33 -12.39
CA LYS A 114 -13.76 -6.90 -12.14
C LYS A 114 -12.60 -6.25 -11.39
N THR A 115 -12.02 -6.94 -10.40
CA THR A 115 -10.84 -6.45 -9.68
C THR A 115 -9.61 -6.43 -10.57
N LYS A 116 -9.40 -7.48 -11.37
CA LYS A 116 -8.30 -7.56 -12.34
C LYS A 116 -8.37 -6.44 -13.39
N GLU A 117 -9.56 -6.09 -13.86
CA GLU A 117 -9.77 -4.97 -14.77
C GLU A 117 -9.29 -3.63 -14.18
N ILE A 118 -9.55 -3.39 -12.88
CA ILE A 118 -9.07 -2.17 -12.20
C ILE A 118 -7.54 -2.19 -12.15
N VAL A 119 -6.93 -3.31 -11.73
CA VAL A 119 -5.47 -3.46 -11.66
C VAL A 119 -4.82 -3.20 -13.01
N ILE A 120 -5.34 -3.80 -14.08
CA ILE A 120 -4.85 -3.62 -15.45
C ILE A 120 -4.99 -2.15 -15.87
N ARG A 121 -6.12 -1.52 -15.58
CA ARG A 121 -6.35 -0.10 -15.91
C ARG A 121 -5.36 0.83 -15.21
N VAL A 122 -5.14 0.60 -13.91
CA VAL A 122 -4.15 1.37 -13.12
C VAL A 122 -2.74 1.15 -13.67
N ARG A 123 -2.34 -0.10 -13.95
CA ARG A 123 -1.01 -0.41 -14.50
C ARG A 123 -0.80 0.22 -15.85
N SER A 124 -1.74 0.04 -16.79
CA SER A 124 -1.63 0.61 -18.12
C SER A 124 -1.53 2.14 -18.11
N ARG A 125 -2.30 2.80 -17.22
CA ARG A 125 -2.22 4.25 -17.04
C ARG A 125 -0.87 4.66 -16.46
N LEU A 126 -0.37 3.93 -15.48
CA LEU A 126 0.93 4.21 -14.86
C LEU A 126 2.06 4.10 -15.87
N ASP A 127 2.08 3.03 -16.66
CA ASP A 127 3.08 2.83 -17.70
C ASP A 127 3.04 3.94 -18.77
N ALA A 128 1.82 4.32 -19.21
CA ALA A 128 1.63 5.41 -20.15
C ALA A 128 2.10 6.77 -19.60
N GLU A 129 1.86 7.02 -18.31
CA GLU A 129 2.35 8.27 -17.68
C GLU A 129 3.86 8.25 -17.48
N LEU A 130 4.45 7.13 -17.07
CA LEU A 130 5.91 7.01 -16.88
C LEU A 130 6.69 7.11 -18.20
N ALA A 131 6.08 6.75 -19.33
CA ALA A 131 6.67 6.87 -20.64
C ALA A 131 6.74 8.31 -21.17
N LYS A 132 6.01 9.26 -20.55
CA LYS A 132 6.04 10.67 -20.96
C LYS A 132 7.26 11.39 -20.36
N GLU A 133 7.68 12.49 -20.99
CA GLU A 133 8.75 13.34 -20.48
C GLU A 133 8.36 13.96 -19.11
N PRO A 134 9.25 13.88 -18.10
CA PRO A 134 8.96 14.38 -16.75
C PRO A 134 8.73 15.89 -16.67
N GLU A 135 9.29 16.65 -17.60
CA GLU A 135 9.30 18.14 -17.61
C GLU A 135 7.88 18.75 -17.62
N PHE A 136 6.89 17.97 -18.06
CA PHE A 136 5.50 18.43 -18.13
C PHE A 136 4.64 17.99 -16.93
N ARG A 137 5.26 17.52 -15.85
CA ARG A 137 4.57 17.04 -14.65
C ARG A 137 4.97 17.86 -13.43
N SER A 138 4.01 18.08 -12.53
CA SER A 138 4.35 18.61 -11.22
C SER A 138 5.22 17.63 -10.42
N GLN A 139 6.01 18.14 -9.49
CA GLN A 139 6.79 17.31 -8.57
C GLN A 139 5.87 16.34 -7.82
N TYR A 140 4.72 16.77 -7.34
CA TYR A 140 3.76 15.93 -6.60
C TYR A 140 3.27 14.75 -7.44
N TYR A 141 3.04 14.97 -8.74
CA TYR A 141 2.59 13.89 -9.61
C TYR A 141 3.71 12.90 -9.92
N THR A 142 4.89 13.41 -10.16
CA THR A 142 6.10 12.57 -10.33
C THR A 142 6.34 11.69 -9.10
N GLU A 143 6.27 12.25 -7.90
CA GLU A 143 6.41 11.50 -6.64
C GLU A 143 5.31 10.43 -6.48
N ALA A 144 4.06 10.74 -6.83
CA ALA A 144 2.94 9.78 -6.76
C ALA A 144 3.12 8.61 -7.73
N LEU A 145 3.51 8.88 -8.99
CA LEU A 145 3.78 7.85 -9.99
C LEU A 145 4.95 6.94 -9.58
N HIS A 146 6.06 7.54 -9.13
CA HIS A 146 7.22 6.78 -8.67
C HIS A 146 6.90 5.93 -7.44
N TYR A 147 6.13 6.47 -6.49
CA TYR A 147 5.69 5.72 -5.32
C TYR A 147 4.83 4.51 -5.71
N LEU A 148 3.81 4.71 -6.55
CA LEU A 148 2.95 3.65 -7.03
C LEU A 148 3.74 2.58 -7.80
N ASN A 149 4.69 2.99 -8.64
CA ASN A 149 5.53 2.06 -9.40
C ASN A 149 6.51 1.29 -8.52
N HIS A 150 7.14 1.98 -7.57
CA HIS A 150 8.15 1.38 -6.67
C HIS A 150 7.54 0.34 -5.75
N PHE A 151 6.37 0.63 -5.18
CA PHE A 151 5.69 -0.23 -4.22
C PHE A 151 4.54 -1.02 -4.85
N TRP A 152 4.59 -1.29 -6.16
CA TRP A 152 3.50 -1.96 -6.85
C TRP A 152 3.09 -3.27 -6.20
N ASN A 153 4.05 -4.15 -5.93
CA ASN A 153 3.78 -5.46 -5.36
C ASN A 153 3.25 -5.36 -3.92
N GLU A 154 3.84 -4.50 -3.12
CA GLU A 154 3.49 -4.29 -1.71
C GLU A 154 2.12 -3.63 -1.56
N LEU A 155 1.76 -2.71 -2.46
CA LEU A 155 0.45 -2.06 -2.48
C LEU A 155 -0.67 -3.03 -2.85
N PHE A 156 -0.41 -3.96 -3.75
CA PHE A 156 -1.40 -4.93 -4.23
C PHE A 156 -1.32 -6.31 -3.58
N ALA A 157 -0.43 -6.51 -2.59
CA ALA A 157 -0.28 -7.78 -1.87
C ALA A 157 -1.59 -8.26 -1.21
N PHE A 158 -2.47 -7.33 -0.78
CA PHE A 158 -3.76 -7.68 -0.20
C PHE A 158 -4.67 -8.46 -1.17
N LEU A 159 -4.47 -8.38 -2.48
CA LEU A 159 -5.26 -9.11 -3.46
C LEU A 159 -5.02 -10.62 -3.43
N ASP A 160 -3.90 -11.06 -2.89
CA ASP A 160 -3.49 -12.47 -2.85
C ASP A 160 -3.84 -13.17 -1.53
N ASP A 161 -4.39 -12.41 -0.55
CA ASP A 161 -4.78 -12.96 0.75
C ASP A 161 -6.01 -12.22 1.30
N GLY A 162 -7.06 -12.94 1.63
CA GLY A 162 -8.31 -12.36 2.14
C GLY A 162 -8.25 -11.81 3.56
N GLU A 163 -7.19 -12.12 4.33
CA GLU A 163 -6.99 -11.60 5.69
C GLU A 163 -6.24 -10.27 5.72
N LEU A 164 -5.46 -9.97 4.68
CA LEU A 164 -4.65 -8.76 4.63
C LEU A 164 -5.54 -7.51 4.46
N PRO A 165 -5.36 -6.46 5.30
CA PRO A 165 -6.11 -5.21 5.13
C PRO A 165 -5.56 -4.42 3.94
N ILE A 166 -6.38 -3.52 3.37
CA ILE A 166 -5.98 -2.61 2.29
C ILE A 166 -5.19 -1.40 2.81
N ASP A 167 -5.42 -1.01 4.05
CA ASP A 167 -4.77 0.14 4.68
C ASP A 167 -4.54 -0.06 6.19
N ASN A 168 -3.78 0.85 6.79
CA ASN A 168 -3.50 0.90 8.23
C ASN A 168 -4.25 2.03 8.95
N ASN A 169 -5.30 2.60 8.37
CA ASN A 169 -6.05 3.72 8.94
C ASN A 169 -6.57 3.43 10.34
N LEU A 170 -6.84 2.16 10.66
CA LEU A 170 -7.27 1.78 11.99
C LEU A 170 -6.17 1.98 13.03
N ALA A 171 -4.92 1.64 12.69
CA ALA A 171 -3.76 1.84 13.57
C ALA A 171 -3.42 3.33 13.73
N GLU A 172 -3.61 4.13 12.68
CA GLU A 172 -3.31 5.58 12.71
C GLU A 172 -4.35 6.41 13.50
N ARG A 173 -5.52 5.84 13.81
CA ARG A 173 -6.59 6.48 14.58
C ARG A 173 -6.56 6.14 16.07
N CYS A 174 -5.65 5.27 16.49
CA CYS A 174 -5.39 4.97 17.90
C CYS A 174 -4.49 6.03 18.51
#